data_2826bfb27ad6ab9d6766068a42622d18
#
_entry.id   2826bfb27ad6ab9d6766068a42622d18
#
_cell.length_a   1.000
_cell.length_b   1.000
_cell.length_c   1.000
_cell.angle_alpha   90.00
_cell.angle_beta   90.00
_cell.angle_gamma   90.00
#
_symmetry.space_group_name_H-M   'P 1'
#
loop_
_entity.id
_entity.type
_entity.pdbx_description
1 polymer ?
#
loop_
_entity_poly.entity_id
_entity_poly.type
_entity_poly.pdbx_seq_one_letter_code
_entity_poly.pdbx_strand_id
1 'polypeptide(L)'
;FIVIVGPSGCGWSSLLRVVAGVGGFRGGAIRIGGRVVNDVEPADRDIAMVFQNYALYPHMSVYDNMAYGLKIAKVPKAEIEARVQKAAKILEIGPFLQRTPRQLSGGQRQRVAMGRAIVRQPAAFLFDEPLSNLDAKLRAQTRLEIQKLHRELGVTSLFVTHDQVDAMTLAQRMIVMNA
;
A
#
# COMPACT_ATOMS: atom_id res chain seq x y z
N PHE A 1 0.65 -0.93 13.38
CA PHE A 1 1.38 -0.14 12.39
C PHE A 1 2.87 -0.13 12.76
N ILE A 2 3.71 -0.67 11.87
CA ILE A 2 5.16 -0.74 12.07
C ILE A 2 5.81 0.23 11.08
N VAL A 3 6.59 1.17 11.59
CA VAL A 3 7.34 2.10 10.74
C VAL A 3 8.82 1.74 10.77
N ILE A 4 9.40 1.69 9.59
CA ILE A 4 10.84 1.49 9.38
C ILE A 4 11.42 2.83 8.95
N VAL A 5 12.38 3.32 9.71
CA VAL A 5 13.03 4.61 9.46
C VAL A 5 14.56 4.43 9.44
N GLY A 6 15.22 5.19 8.59
CA GLY A 6 16.69 5.19 8.50
C GLY A 6 17.19 6.08 7.35
N PRO A 7 18.49 6.29 7.22
CA PRO A 7 19.06 7.08 6.14
C PRO A 7 18.86 6.42 4.78
N SER A 8 18.86 7.22 3.72
CA SER A 8 18.82 6.71 2.35
C SER A 8 19.94 5.71 2.11
N GLY A 9 19.59 4.58 1.47
CA GLY A 9 20.57 3.51 1.19
C GLY A 9 20.74 2.46 2.29
N CYS A 10 20.11 2.59 3.47
CA CYS A 10 20.24 1.59 4.55
C CYS A 10 19.50 0.24 4.26
N GLY A 11 18.83 0.10 3.12
CA GLY A 11 18.26 -1.16 2.66
C GLY A 11 16.77 -1.40 2.97
N TRP A 12 16.02 -0.40 3.44
CA TRP A 12 14.58 -0.56 3.76
C TRP A 12 13.72 -1.01 2.56
N SER A 13 13.93 -0.42 1.36
CA SER A 13 13.20 -0.85 0.15
C SER A 13 13.58 -2.28 -0.24
N SER A 14 14.83 -2.69 0.00
CA SER A 14 15.27 -4.07 -0.19
C SER A 14 14.55 -5.00 0.79
N LEU A 15 14.40 -4.60 2.05
CA LEU A 15 13.65 -5.36 3.04
C LEU A 15 12.18 -5.52 2.62
N LEU A 16 11.52 -4.43 2.18
CA LEU A 16 10.14 -4.52 1.68
C LEU A 16 10.02 -5.47 0.47
N ARG A 17 10.97 -5.40 -0.47
CA ARG A 17 11.01 -6.30 -1.63
C ARG A 17 11.18 -7.76 -1.23
N VAL A 18 12.03 -8.04 -0.26
CA VAL A 18 12.22 -9.39 0.29
C VAL A 18 10.93 -9.89 0.93
N VAL A 19 10.25 -9.06 1.74
CA VAL A 19 8.93 -9.40 2.31
C VAL A 19 7.90 -9.63 1.21
N ALA A 20 7.94 -8.81 0.14
CA ALA A 20 7.07 -8.95 -1.02
C ALA A 20 7.38 -10.17 -1.91
N GLY A 21 8.51 -10.83 -1.71
CA GLY A 21 8.94 -11.96 -2.54
C GLY A 21 9.61 -11.58 -3.86
N VAL A 22 9.95 -10.30 -4.04
CA VAL A 22 10.59 -9.77 -5.27
C VAL A 22 12.11 -9.69 -5.12
N GLY A 23 12.66 -10.08 -3.98
CA GLY A 23 14.09 -10.09 -3.70
C GLY A 23 14.51 -11.35 -2.96
N GLY A 24 15.70 -11.85 -3.27
CA GLY A 24 16.31 -12.96 -2.54
C GLY A 24 16.88 -12.50 -1.20
N PHE A 25 16.94 -13.40 -0.22
CA PHE A 25 17.62 -13.20 1.06
C PHE A 25 18.44 -14.43 1.45
N ARG A 26 19.44 -14.23 2.29
CA ARG A 26 20.43 -15.28 2.57
C ARG A 26 20.02 -16.28 3.66
N GLY A 27 19.02 -15.96 4.46
CA GLY A 27 18.58 -16.85 5.53
C GLY A 27 17.53 -16.24 6.44
N GLY A 28 16.95 -17.06 7.29
CA GLY A 28 15.85 -16.69 8.18
C GLY A 28 14.50 -17.16 7.66
N ALA A 29 13.43 -16.67 8.27
CA ALA A 29 12.06 -16.99 7.87
C ALA A 29 11.18 -15.75 7.85
N ILE A 30 10.42 -15.59 6.76
CA ILE A 30 9.36 -14.59 6.64
C ILE A 30 8.04 -15.30 6.90
N ARG A 31 7.24 -14.75 7.81
CA ARG A 31 5.91 -15.28 8.14
C ARG A 31 4.85 -14.23 7.93
N ILE A 32 3.78 -14.58 7.22
CA ILE A 32 2.61 -13.75 7.00
C ILE A 32 1.38 -14.55 7.43
N GLY A 33 0.60 -14.03 8.38
CA GLY A 33 -0.53 -14.76 8.93
C GLY A 33 -0.16 -16.11 9.57
N GLY A 34 1.05 -16.21 10.16
CA GLY A 34 1.58 -17.46 10.72
C GLY A 34 2.20 -18.43 9.71
N ARG A 35 1.94 -18.28 8.41
CA ARG A 35 2.50 -19.09 7.32
C ARG A 35 3.90 -18.64 6.96
N VAL A 36 4.87 -19.56 6.82
CA VAL A 36 6.18 -19.26 6.22
C VAL A 36 6.00 -19.07 4.72
N VAL A 37 6.54 -17.96 4.19
CA VAL A 37 6.37 -17.54 2.79
C VAL A 37 7.66 -17.43 2.01
N ASN A 38 8.75 -18.00 2.51
CA ASN A 38 10.07 -17.92 1.87
C ASN A 38 10.04 -18.30 0.39
N ASP A 39 9.41 -19.43 0.08
CA ASP A 39 9.34 -20.01 -1.26
C ASP A 39 7.99 -19.76 -1.96
N VAL A 40 7.19 -18.82 -1.40
CA VAL A 40 5.88 -18.46 -1.96
C VAL A 40 6.05 -17.32 -2.94
N GLU A 41 5.48 -17.48 -4.14
CA GLU A 41 5.47 -16.44 -5.17
C GLU A 41 4.84 -15.13 -4.68
N PRO A 42 5.28 -13.96 -5.15
CA PRO A 42 4.76 -12.67 -4.70
C PRO A 42 3.23 -12.54 -4.79
N ALA A 43 2.63 -13.10 -5.84
CA ALA A 43 1.19 -13.06 -6.06
C ALA A 43 0.39 -13.80 -4.97
N ASP A 44 1.00 -14.83 -4.36
CA ASP A 44 0.36 -15.76 -3.41
C ASP A 44 0.72 -15.46 -1.94
N ARG A 45 1.45 -14.37 -1.68
CA ARG A 45 1.87 -13.97 -0.32
C ARG A 45 0.79 -13.29 0.51
N ASP A 46 -0.38 -13.02 -0.07
CA ASP A 46 -1.48 -12.31 0.59
C ASP A 46 -1.08 -10.93 1.15
N ILE A 47 -0.35 -10.18 0.36
CA ILE A 47 0.10 -8.82 0.66
C ILE A 47 -0.35 -7.85 -0.42
N ALA A 48 -0.41 -6.57 -0.07
CA ALA A 48 -0.59 -5.50 -1.02
C ALA A 48 0.46 -4.41 -0.80
N MET A 49 1.07 -3.94 -1.89
CA MET A 49 2.12 -2.93 -1.86
C MET A 49 1.64 -1.62 -2.46
N VAL A 50 1.92 -0.53 -1.76
CA VAL A 50 1.72 0.85 -2.22
C VAL A 50 3.08 1.47 -2.47
N PHE A 51 3.34 1.82 -3.73
CA PHE A 51 4.63 2.36 -4.18
C PHE A 51 4.67 3.87 -4.13
N GLN A 52 5.86 4.43 -4.01
CA GLN A 52 6.15 5.86 -4.04
C GLN A 52 5.59 6.58 -5.27
N ASN A 53 5.61 5.95 -6.44
CA ASN A 53 5.13 6.49 -7.71
C ASN A 53 3.67 6.10 -8.04
N TYR A 54 2.92 5.60 -7.05
CA TYR A 54 1.54 5.11 -7.15
C TYR A 54 1.33 3.90 -8.07
N ALA A 55 2.19 3.66 -9.05
CA ALA A 55 2.14 2.57 -10.03
C ALA A 55 0.76 2.36 -10.69
N LEU A 56 0.04 3.45 -10.98
CA LEU A 56 -1.26 3.40 -11.63
C LEU A 56 -1.12 3.15 -13.14
N TYR A 57 -2.04 2.38 -13.69
CA TYR A 57 -2.15 2.17 -15.13
C TYR A 57 -2.81 3.41 -15.77
N PRO A 58 -2.07 4.21 -16.57
CA PRO A 58 -2.55 5.53 -17.01
C PRO A 58 -3.69 5.48 -18.03
N HIS A 59 -3.84 4.35 -18.72
CA HIS A 59 -4.87 4.10 -19.73
C HIS A 59 -6.16 3.49 -19.17
N MET A 60 -6.15 3.10 -17.91
CA MET A 60 -7.32 2.52 -17.23
C MET A 60 -8.06 3.59 -16.42
N SER A 61 -9.38 3.40 -16.26
CA SER A 61 -10.17 4.17 -15.30
C SER A 61 -9.70 3.91 -13.86
N VAL A 62 -10.12 4.76 -12.92
CA VAL A 62 -9.92 4.53 -11.49
C VAL A 62 -10.53 3.19 -11.07
N TYR A 63 -11.76 2.93 -11.51
CA TYR A 63 -12.44 1.66 -11.27
C TYR A 63 -11.60 0.46 -11.76
N ASP A 64 -11.14 0.51 -13.02
CA ASP A 64 -10.35 -0.58 -13.60
C ASP A 64 -8.99 -0.74 -12.92
N ASN A 65 -8.34 0.34 -12.52
CA ASN A 65 -7.13 0.30 -11.72
C ASN A 65 -7.36 -0.47 -10.41
N MET A 66 -8.45 -0.19 -9.70
CA MET A 66 -8.77 -0.88 -8.44
C MET A 66 -9.17 -2.33 -8.68
N ALA A 67 -9.98 -2.60 -9.70
CA ALA A 67 -10.50 -3.94 -10.02
C ALA A 67 -9.46 -4.89 -10.64
N TYR A 68 -8.35 -4.37 -11.17
CA TYR A 68 -7.43 -5.12 -12.02
C TYR A 68 -6.93 -6.42 -11.39
N GLY A 69 -6.39 -6.35 -10.16
CA GLY A 69 -5.90 -7.54 -9.47
C GLY A 69 -6.97 -8.58 -9.19
N LEU A 70 -8.20 -8.14 -8.89
CA LEU A 70 -9.33 -9.04 -8.66
C LEU A 70 -9.81 -9.71 -9.96
N LYS A 71 -9.75 -8.99 -11.09
CA LYS A 71 -10.06 -9.56 -12.42
C LYS A 71 -9.06 -10.65 -12.79
N ILE A 72 -7.77 -10.44 -12.56
CA ILE A 72 -6.72 -11.46 -12.79
C ILE A 72 -6.95 -12.68 -11.89
N ALA A 73 -7.32 -12.48 -10.63
CA ALA A 73 -7.65 -13.54 -9.69
C ALA A 73 -9.01 -14.21 -9.98
N LYS A 74 -9.70 -13.83 -11.08
CA LYS A 74 -10.99 -14.37 -11.52
C LYS A 74 -12.10 -14.28 -10.46
N VAL A 75 -12.05 -13.24 -9.63
CA VAL A 75 -13.11 -12.94 -8.64
C VAL A 75 -14.42 -12.62 -9.40
N PRO A 76 -15.58 -13.08 -8.91
CA PRO A 76 -16.87 -12.79 -9.54
C PRO A 76 -17.15 -11.28 -9.66
N LYS A 77 -17.75 -10.85 -10.78
CA LYS A 77 -18.02 -9.43 -11.06
C LYS A 77 -18.78 -8.71 -9.94
N ALA A 78 -19.79 -9.36 -9.38
CA ALA A 78 -20.59 -8.79 -8.29
C ALA A 78 -19.73 -8.52 -7.04
N GLU A 79 -18.79 -9.39 -6.74
CA GLU A 79 -17.88 -9.23 -5.62
C GLU A 79 -16.82 -8.14 -5.90
N ILE A 80 -16.30 -8.07 -7.13
CA ILE A 80 -15.41 -6.98 -7.56
C ILE A 80 -16.10 -5.63 -7.36
N GLU A 81 -17.34 -5.50 -7.86
CA GLU A 81 -18.13 -4.29 -7.72
C GLU A 81 -18.30 -3.89 -6.25
N ALA A 82 -18.74 -4.84 -5.41
CA ALA A 82 -18.94 -4.59 -3.98
C ALA A 82 -17.66 -4.14 -3.28
N ARG A 83 -16.51 -4.78 -3.56
CA ARG A 83 -15.21 -4.44 -2.96
C ARG A 83 -14.72 -3.08 -3.44
N VAL A 84 -14.85 -2.76 -4.73
CA VAL A 84 -14.45 -1.47 -5.29
C VAL A 84 -15.31 -0.35 -4.73
N GLN A 85 -16.63 -0.49 -4.68
CA GLN A 85 -17.53 0.51 -4.13
C GLN A 85 -17.26 0.76 -2.62
N LYS A 86 -17.04 -0.31 -1.85
CA LYS A 86 -16.66 -0.19 -0.44
C LYS A 86 -15.37 0.60 -0.26
N ALA A 87 -14.31 0.26 -1.00
CA ALA A 87 -13.03 0.95 -0.93
C ALA A 87 -13.14 2.41 -1.42
N ALA A 88 -13.90 2.66 -2.49
CA ALA A 88 -14.14 4.00 -3.02
C ALA A 88 -14.88 4.89 -2.01
N LYS A 89 -15.79 4.34 -1.22
CA LYS A 89 -16.49 5.04 -0.13
C LYS A 89 -15.53 5.40 1.00
N ILE A 90 -14.71 4.46 1.46
CA ILE A 90 -13.72 4.67 2.53
C ILE A 90 -12.73 5.79 2.14
N LEU A 91 -12.30 5.79 0.89
CA LEU A 91 -11.28 6.72 0.36
C LEU A 91 -11.88 8.00 -0.24
N GLU A 92 -13.19 8.16 -0.23
CA GLU A 92 -13.89 9.32 -0.79
C GLU A 92 -13.56 9.58 -2.27
N ILE A 93 -13.36 8.51 -3.07
CA ILE A 93 -13.03 8.58 -4.50
C ILE A 93 -14.17 8.11 -5.41
N GLY A 94 -15.35 7.85 -4.87
CA GLY A 94 -16.54 7.44 -5.62
C GLY A 94 -16.83 8.30 -6.86
N PRO A 95 -16.86 9.65 -6.76
CA PRO A 95 -17.09 10.53 -7.91
C PRO A 95 -16.04 10.44 -9.03
N PHE A 96 -14.89 9.81 -8.78
CA PHE A 96 -13.77 9.75 -9.72
C PHE A 96 -13.60 8.38 -10.36
N LEU A 97 -14.43 7.39 -10.07
CA LEU A 97 -14.27 6.01 -10.54
C LEU A 97 -14.16 5.86 -12.07
N GLN A 98 -14.81 6.76 -12.83
CA GLN A 98 -14.77 6.75 -14.29
C GLN A 98 -13.64 7.59 -14.89
N ARG A 99 -12.88 8.32 -14.07
CA ARG A 99 -11.76 9.13 -14.54
C ARG A 99 -10.51 8.28 -14.75
N THR A 100 -9.59 8.78 -15.58
CA THR A 100 -8.25 8.24 -15.70
C THR A 100 -7.29 8.93 -14.74
N PRO A 101 -6.13 8.32 -14.40
CA PRO A 101 -5.14 8.93 -13.50
C PRO A 101 -4.67 10.32 -13.90
N ARG A 102 -4.66 10.63 -15.21
CA ARG A 102 -4.29 11.97 -15.72
C ARG A 102 -5.26 13.07 -15.30
N GLN A 103 -6.50 12.74 -15.00
CA GLN A 103 -7.56 13.65 -14.59
C GLN A 103 -7.65 13.84 -13.07
N LEU A 104 -6.67 13.32 -12.32
CA LEU A 104 -6.65 13.32 -10.86
C LEU A 104 -5.52 14.18 -10.31
N SER A 105 -5.76 14.79 -9.14
CA SER A 105 -4.70 15.42 -8.33
C SER A 105 -3.72 14.37 -7.76
N GLY A 106 -2.58 14.82 -7.23
CA GLY A 106 -1.61 13.93 -6.56
C GLY A 106 -2.23 13.10 -5.44
N GLY A 107 -2.98 13.75 -4.55
CA GLY A 107 -3.65 13.06 -3.44
C GLY A 107 -4.75 12.10 -3.91
N GLN A 108 -5.50 12.45 -4.96
CA GLN A 108 -6.48 11.54 -5.55
C GLN A 108 -5.80 10.30 -6.16
N ARG A 109 -4.68 10.46 -6.87
CA ARG A 109 -3.89 9.31 -7.39
C ARG A 109 -3.40 8.41 -6.27
N GLN A 110 -2.95 8.98 -5.17
CA GLN A 110 -2.53 8.21 -4.01
C GLN A 110 -3.69 7.42 -3.39
N ARG A 111 -4.85 8.03 -3.21
CA ARG A 111 -6.06 7.32 -2.73
C ARG A 111 -6.43 6.15 -3.66
N VAL A 112 -6.30 6.32 -4.97
CA VAL A 112 -6.51 5.23 -5.93
C VAL A 112 -5.48 4.10 -5.73
N ALA A 113 -4.20 4.42 -5.52
CA ALA A 113 -3.18 3.43 -5.24
C ALA A 113 -3.47 2.66 -3.94
N MET A 114 -3.93 3.35 -2.91
CA MET A 114 -4.43 2.71 -1.67
C MET A 114 -5.66 1.84 -1.93
N GLY A 115 -6.59 2.30 -2.76
CA GLY A 115 -7.77 1.53 -3.16
C GLY A 115 -7.43 0.21 -3.84
N ARG A 116 -6.43 0.20 -4.72
CA ARG A 116 -5.91 -1.04 -5.34
C ARG A 116 -5.41 -2.05 -4.31
N ALA A 117 -4.83 -1.57 -3.24
CA ALA A 117 -4.35 -2.42 -2.15
C ALA A 117 -5.51 -2.94 -1.28
N ILE A 118 -6.44 -2.07 -0.91
CA ILE A 118 -7.56 -2.37 -0.01
C ILE A 118 -8.53 -3.41 -0.60
N VAL A 119 -8.87 -3.29 -1.88
CA VAL A 119 -9.82 -4.22 -2.53
C VAL A 119 -9.36 -5.68 -2.50
N ARG A 120 -8.05 -5.91 -2.36
CA ARG A 120 -7.46 -7.25 -2.24
C ARG A 120 -7.69 -7.88 -0.87
N GLN A 121 -7.99 -7.09 0.16
CA GLN A 121 -8.14 -7.54 1.55
C GLN A 121 -6.93 -8.36 2.04
N PRO A 122 -5.71 -7.82 1.94
CA PRO A 122 -4.49 -8.56 2.23
C PRO A 122 -4.30 -8.79 3.73
N ALA A 123 -3.49 -9.79 4.09
CA ALA A 123 -3.05 -10.01 5.47
C ALA A 123 -2.05 -8.93 5.96
N ALA A 124 -1.34 -8.29 5.04
CA ALA A 124 -0.45 -7.16 5.37
C ALA A 124 -0.35 -6.14 4.23
N PHE A 125 -0.23 -4.87 4.61
CA PHE A 125 0.12 -3.76 3.71
C PHE A 125 1.61 -3.43 3.79
N LEU A 126 2.22 -3.18 2.63
CA LEU A 126 3.60 -2.69 2.51
C LEU A 126 3.56 -1.30 1.86
N PHE A 127 4.06 -0.29 2.54
CA PHE A 127 4.12 1.09 2.06
C PHE A 127 5.58 1.50 1.85
N ASP A 128 5.97 1.70 0.58
CA ASP A 128 7.32 2.14 0.19
C ASP A 128 7.33 3.64 -0.07
N GLU A 129 7.67 4.43 0.94
CA GLU A 129 7.70 5.90 0.91
C GLU A 129 6.46 6.57 0.28
N PRO A 130 5.24 6.21 0.66
CA PRO A 130 4.04 6.63 -0.07
C PRO A 130 3.77 8.13 0.02
N LEU A 131 4.40 8.86 0.94
CA LEU A 131 4.17 10.28 1.19
C LEU A 131 5.28 11.19 0.64
N SER A 132 6.39 10.63 0.15
CA SER A 132 7.58 11.41 -0.22
C SER A 132 7.37 12.41 -1.37
N ASN A 133 6.45 12.11 -2.30
CA ASN A 133 6.15 12.93 -3.48
C ASN A 133 5.03 13.96 -3.25
N LEU A 134 4.59 14.17 -2.00
CA LEU A 134 3.53 15.09 -1.65
C LEU A 134 4.08 16.39 -1.08
N ASP A 135 3.41 17.51 -1.36
CA ASP A 135 3.65 18.75 -0.63
C ASP A 135 3.29 18.63 0.86
N ALA A 136 3.77 19.53 1.69
CA ALA A 136 3.65 19.44 3.16
C ALA A 136 2.19 19.37 3.64
N LYS A 137 1.29 20.15 3.02
CA LYS A 137 -0.14 20.19 3.39
C LYS A 137 -0.82 18.86 3.05
N LEU A 138 -0.63 18.38 1.84
CA LEU A 138 -1.20 17.14 1.36
C LEU A 138 -0.61 15.94 2.10
N ARG A 139 0.68 15.96 2.42
CA ARG A 139 1.35 14.94 3.24
C ARG A 139 0.71 14.83 4.62
N ALA A 140 0.50 15.96 5.30
CA ALA A 140 -0.14 15.98 6.61
C ALA A 140 -1.57 15.40 6.57
N GLN A 141 -2.36 15.77 5.57
CA GLN A 141 -3.71 15.25 5.38
C GLN A 141 -3.70 13.74 5.09
N THR A 142 -2.86 13.29 4.16
CA THR A 142 -2.78 11.88 3.76
C THR A 142 -2.29 11.00 4.90
N ARG A 143 -1.40 11.51 5.75
CA ARG A 143 -0.94 10.81 6.95
C ARG A 143 -2.12 10.47 7.87
N LEU A 144 -3.02 11.43 8.13
CA LEU A 144 -4.22 11.21 8.92
C LEU A 144 -5.16 10.20 8.27
N GLU A 145 -5.29 10.25 6.95
CA GLU A 145 -6.11 9.30 6.17
C GLU A 145 -5.57 7.87 6.29
N ILE A 146 -4.25 7.69 6.18
CA ILE A 146 -3.60 6.37 6.34
C ILE A 146 -3.81 5.85 7.77
N GLN A 147 -3.68 6.71 8.78
CA GLN A 147 -3.89 6.34 10.17
C GLN A 147 -5.35 5.91 10.43
N LYS A 148 -6.31 6.66 9.90
CA LYS A 148 -7.74 6.32 9.98
C LYS A 148 -8.01 4.98 9.30
N LEU A 149 -7.53 4.81 8.08
CA LEU A 149 -7.68 3.59 7.30
C LEU A 149 -7.11 2.36 8.03
N HIS A 150 -5.91 2.49 8.59
CA HIS A 150 -5.31 1.39 9.36
C HIS A 150 -6.20 0.97 10.55
N ARG A 151 -6.77 1.95 11.28
CA ARG A 151 -7.69 1.66 12.39
C ARG A 151 -8.97 0.96 11.94
N GLU A 152 -9.53 1.38 10.80
CA GLU A 152 -10.76 0.81 10.25
C GLU A 152 -10.55 -0.63 9.72
N LEU A 153 -9.40 -0.89 9.11
CA LEU A 153 -9.11 -2.19 8.51
C LEU A 153 -8.50 -3.20 9.48
N GLY A 154 -7.79 -2.74 10.51
CA GLY A 154 -7.11 -3.60 11.48
C GLY A 154 -5.99 -4.48 10.90
N VAL A 155 -5.53 -4.19 9.69
CA VAL A 155 -4.54 -4.99 8.96
C VAL A 155 -3.12 -4.55 9.34
N THR A 156 -2.22 -5.50 9.55
CA THR A 156 -0.80 -5.21 9.78
C THR A 156 -0.21 -4.38 8.65
N SER A 157 0.44 -3.28 8.99
CA SER A 157 1.02 -2.36 8.02
C SER A 157 2.50 -2.15 8.30
N LEU A 158 3.32 -2.34 7.27
CA LEU A 158 4.75 -2.02 7.24
C LEU A 158 4.93 -0.74 6.41
N PHE A 159 5.47 0.30 7.01
CA PHE A 159 5.59 1.62 6.39
C PHE A 159 7.05 2.08 6.43
N VAL A 160 7.62 2.37 5.28
CA VAL A 160 8.96 2.90 5.15
C VAL A 160 8.91 4.39 4.91
N THR A 161 9.72 5.13 5.64
CA THR A 161 9.91 6.57 5.46
C THR A 161 11.28 7.02 5.95
N HIS A 162 11.80 8.08 5.34
CA HIS A 162 12.94 8.83 5.86
C HIS A 162 12.52 10.06 6.68
N ASP A 163 11.21 10.35 6.75
CA ASP A 163 10.65 11.50 7.46
C ASP A 163 10.34 11.12 8.91
N GLN A 164 10.97 11.84 9.85
CA GLN A 164 10.80 11.59 11.28
C GLN A 164 9.39 11.93 11.76
N VAL A 165 8.73 12.93 11.16
CA VAL A 165 7.37 13.33 11.53
C VAL A 165 6.37 12.23 11.14
N ASP A 166 6.53 11.63 9.95
CA ASP A 166 5.72 10.48 9.53
C ASP A 166 5.91 9.31 10.50
N ALA A 167 7.17 9.00 10.84
CA ALA A 167 7.49 7.90 11.73
C ALA A 167 6.88 8.10 13.13
N MET A 168 7.07 9.26 13.73
CA MET A 168 6.56 9.57 15.07
C MET A 168 5.02 9.62 15.14
N THR A 169 4.36 9.98 14.04
CA THR A 169 2.91 10.14 14.00
C THR A 169 2.17 8.81 13.75
N LEU A 170 2.75 7.95 12.88
CA LEU A 170 2.09 6.72 12.43
C LEU A 170 2.47 5.48 13.25
N ALA A 171 3.65 5.45 13.84
CA ALA A 171 4.19 4.23 14.42
C ALA A 171 3.49 3.82 15.72
N GLN A 172 3.00 2.59 15.77
CA GLN A 172 2.77 1.85 17.01
C GLN A 172 4.05 1.14 17.46
N ARG A 173 4.90 0.78 16.49
CA ARG A 173 6.24 0.25 16.70
C ARG A 173 7.17 0.85 15.65
N MET A 174 8.38 1.22 16.05
CA MET A 174 9.39 1.78 15.16
C MET A 174 10.60 0.84 15.08
N ILE A 175 11.10 0.66 13.88
CA ILE A 175 12.36 -0.03 13.60
C ILE A 175 13.30 1.00 12.98
N VAL A 176 14.46 1.22 13.62
CA VAL A 176 15.50 2.09 13.09
C VAL A 176 16.52 1.21 12.37
N MET A 177 16.70 1.45 11.08
CA MET A 177 17.75 0.81 10.29
C MET A 177 18.93 1.77 10.15
N ASN A 178 20.12 1.23 10.34
CA ASN A 178 21.39 1.93 10.13
C ASN A 178 22.19 1.20 9.04
N ALA A 179 23.00 1.94 8.28
CA ALA A 179 23.86 1.37 7.24
C ALA A 179 25.07 0.68 7.84
#